data_f748ede3e4df179c8268afd389d6a787
#
_entry.id   f748ede3e4df179c8268afd389d6a787
#
_cell.length_a   1.000
_cell.length_b   1.000
_cell.length_c   1.000
_cell.angle_alpha   90.00
_cell.angle_beta   90.00
_cell.angle_gamma   90.00
#
_symmetry.space_group_name_H-M   'P 1'
#
loop_
_entity.id
_entity.type
_entity.pdbx_description
1 polymer ?
#
loop_
_entity_poly.entity_id
_entity_poly.type
_entity_poly.pdbx_seq_one_letter_code
_entity_poly.pdbx_strand_id
1 'polypeptide(L)' 'MKVTYDPEVDVLRILLSEAPIEESDEDKPGVILDYDKDGNIVGLEILEASKRTTNPRSVEYAITR' A
#
# COMPACT_ATOMS: atom_id res chain seq x y z
N MET A 1 4.73 2.90 -10.18
CA MET A 1 4.42 2.74 -8.76
C MET A 1 4.06 4.09 -8.16
N LYS A 2 3.04 4.12 -7.34
CA LYS A 2 2.60 5.36 -6.70
C LYS A 2 2.41 5.13 -5.22
N VAL A 3 3.00 6.00 -4.40
CA VAL A 3 2.86 5.94 -2.94
C VAL A 3 2.09 7.17 -2.48
N THR A 4 1.03 6.95 -1.71
CA THR A 4 0.18 8.02 -1.21
C THR A 4 -0.03 7.85 0.28
N TYR A 5 0.11 8.92 1.04
CA TYR A 5 -0.25 8.91 2.45
C TYR A 5 -1.38 9.90 2.69
N ASP A 6 -2.44 9.41 3.31
CA ASP A 6 -3.58 10.25 3.68
C ASP A 6 -3.54 10.46 5.20
N PRO A 7 -3.11 11.63 5.68
CA PRO A 7 -3.00 11.87 7.12
C PRO A 7 -4.34 11.98 7.83
N GLU A 8 -5.42 12.26 7.09
CA GLU A 8 -6.74 12.39 7.69
C GLU A 8 -7.26 11.05 8.21
N VAL A 9 -7.02 9.98 7.47
CA VAL A 9 -7.42 8.63 7.88
C VAL A 9 -6.25 7.76 8.28
N ASP A 10 -5.03 8.28 8.20
CA ASP A 10 -3.80 7.59 8.57
C ASP A 10 -3.59 6.30 7.78
N VAL A 11 -3.75 6.39 6.45
CA VAL A 11 -3.58 5.26 5.54
C VAL A 11 -2.46 5.54 4.55
N LEU A 12 -1.52 4.60 4.46
CA LEU A 12 -0.48 4.61 3.45
C LEU A 12 -0.88 3.63 2.36
N ARG A 13 -0.91 4.10 1.12
CA ARG A 13 -1.28 3.26 -0.02
C ARG A 13 -0.16 3.20 -1.03
N ILE A 14 0.15 1.99 -1.48
CA ILE A 14 1.16 1.76 -2.50
C ILE A 14 0.51 1.07 -3.68
N LEU A 15 0.51 1.73 -4.84
CA LEU A 15 0.03 1.13 -6.08
C LEU A 15 1.23 0.64 -6.86
N LEU A 16 1.31 -0.67 -7.05
CA LEU A 16 2.42 -1.31 -7.75
C LEU A 16 2.18 -1.34 -9.26
N SER A 17 0.91 -1.37 -9.66
CA SER A 17 0.50 -1.54 -11.03
C SER A 17 -0.76 -0.72 -11.29
N GLU A 18 -1.03 -0.41 -12.56
CA GLU A 18 -2.23 0.32 -12.97
C GLU A 18 -3.39 -0.62 -13.30
N ALA A 19 -3.20 -1.92 -13.15
CA ALA A 19 -4.27 -2.88 -13.41
C ALA A 19 -5.45 -2.64 -12.47
N PRO A 20 -6.68 -2.82 -12.96
CA PRO A 20 -7.87 -2.66 -12.10
C PRO A 20 -7.86 -3.63 -10.93
N ILE A 21 -8.30 -3.15 -9.78
CA ILE A 21 -8.41 -4.00 -8.60
C ILE A 21 -9.69 -4.81 -8.69
N GLU A 22 -9.54 -6.13 -8.62
CA GLU A 22 -10.67 -7.05 -8.66
C GLU A 22 -11.10 -7.46 -7.26
N GLU A 23 -10.14 -7.70 -6.37
CA GLU A 23 -10.37 -8.12 -5.01
C GLU A 23 -9.40 -7.44 -4.07
N SER A 24 -9.84 -7.24 -2.84
CA SER A 24 -9.00 -6.74 -1.75
C SER A 24 -9.17 -7.67 -0.56
N ASP A 25 -8.09 -7.97 0.12
CA ASP A 25 -8.10 -8.91 1.23
C ASP A 25 -7.23 -8.37 2.36
N GLU A 26 -7.78 -8.35 3.56
CA GLU A 26 -7.02 -7.95 4.74
C GLU A 26 -6.26 -9.17 5.25
N ASP A 27 -5.03 -9.34 4.75
CA ASP A 27 -4.20 -10.50 5.04
C ASP A 27 -3.84 -10.57 6.54
N LYS A 28 -3.45 -9.44 7.10
CA LYS A 28 -3.20 -9.29 8.53
C LYS A 28 -3.92 -8.03 9.00
N PRO A 29 -4.26 -7.92 10.29
CA PRO A 29 -4.95 -6.73 10.77
C PRO A 29 -4.22 -5.46 10.35
N GLY A 30 -4.93 -4.61 9.61
CA GLY A 30 -4.39 -3.35 9.14
C GLY A 30 -3.54 -3.40 7.89
N VAL A 31 -3.38 -4.57 7.26
CA VAL A 31 -2.63 -4.71 6.00
C VAL A 31 -3.55 -5.29 4.94
N ILE A 32 -3.92 -4.47 3.96
CA ILE A 32 -4.83 -4.88 2.90
C ILE A 32 -4.03 -5.07 1.61
N LEU A 33 -4.22 -6.23 0.97
CA LEU A 33 -3.62 -6.51 -0.32
C LEU A 33 -4.69 -6.41 -1.40
N ASP A 34 -4.36 -5.71 -2.49
CA ASP A 34 -5.27 -5.53 -3.62
C ASP A 34 -4.78 -6.39 -4.78
N TYR A 35 -5.69 -7.16 -5.37
CA TYR A 35 -5.37 -8.12 -6.43
C TYR A 35 -6.10 -7.78 -7.71
N ASP A 36 -5.48 -8.09 -8.85
CA ASP A 36 -6.14 -8.02 -10.14
C ASP A 36 -6.92 -9.31 -10.42
N LYS A 37 -7.54 -9.39 -11.59
CA LYS A 37 -8.37 -10.54 -11.99
C LYS A 37 -7.58 -11.85 -12.09
N ASP A 38 -6.26 -11.77 -12.25
CA ASP A 38 -5.40 -12.93 -12.38
C ASP A 38 -4.72 -13.31 -11.07
N GLY A 39 -5.07 -12.62 -9.97
CA GLY A 39 -4.52 -12.92 -8.67
C GLY A 39 -3.18 -12.26 -8.39
N ASN A 40 -2.73 -11.34 -9.24
CA ASN A 40 -1.50 -10.61 -8.99
C ASN A 40 -1.74 -9.49 -7.99
N ILE A 41 -0.78 -9.25 -7.09
CA ILE A 41 -0.87 -8.13 -6.16
C ILE A 41 -0.57 -6.85 -6.93
N VAL A 42 -1.52 -5.94 -6.97
CA VAL A 42 -1.38 -4.67 -7.68
C VAL A 42 -1.28 -3.47 -6.75
N GLY A 43 -1.57 -3.67 -5.47
CA GLY A 43 -1.46 -2.61 -4.49
C GLY A 43 -1.51 -3.14 -3.08
N LEU A 44 -1.16 -2.28 -2.13
CA LEU A 44 -1.35 -2.58 -0.72
C LEU A 44 -1.67 -1.31 0.04
N GLU A 45 -2.38 -1.48 1.17
CA GLU A 45 -2.79 -0.38 2.01
C GLU A 45 -2.45 -0.71 3.45
N ILE A 46 -1.83 0.24 4.13
CA ILE A 46 -1.43 0.09 5.52
C ILE A 46 -2.30 1.04 6.35
N LEU A 47 -3.15 0.46 7.18
CA LEU A 47 -3.99 1.23 8.09
C LEU A 47 -3.20 1.59 9.34
N GLU A 48 -3.55 2.73 9.95
CA GLU A 48 -2.82 3.25 11.11
C GLU A 48 -1.33 3.37 10.80
N ALA A 49 -1.01 3.92 9.65
CA ALA A 49 0.36 3.94 9.14
C ALA A 49 1.34 4.66 10.06
N SER A 50 0.89 5.68 10.77
CA SER A 50 1.77 6.42 11.70
C SER A 50 2.25 5.54 12.86
N LYS A 51 1.51 4.46 13.17
CA LYS A 51 1.88 3.53 14.23
C LYS A 51 2.70 2.36 13.74
N ARG A 52 2.72 2.15 12.43
CA ARG A 52 3.35 0.96 11.83
C ARG A 52 4.62 1.29 11.06
N THR A 53 4.78 2.54 10.66
CA THR A 53 5.95 2.97 9.90
C THR A 53 6.70 4.01 10.70
N THR A 54 7.98 4.16 10.40
CA THR A 54 8.82 5.13 11.10
C THR A 54 8.33 6.56 10.83
N ASN A 55 8.03 6.85 9.57
CA ASN A 55 7.52 8.15 9.18
C ASN A 55 6.71 8.00 7.90
N PRO A 56 5.35 7.99 8.00
CA PRO A 56 4.52 7.78 6.81
C PRO A 56 4.56 8.95 5.83
N ARG A 57 5.08 10.10 6.25
CA ARG A 57 5.18 11.28 5.37
C ARG A 57 6.47 11.28 4.55
N SER A 58 7.34 10.29 4.74
CA SER A 58 8.64 10.23 4.08
C SER A 58 8.89 8.84 3.52
N VAL A 59 9.29 8.78 2.27
CA VAL A 59 9.65 7.53 1.60
C VAL A 59 11.04 7.70 1.03
N GLU A 60 11.91 6.72 1.32
CA GLU A 60 13.22 6.67 0.70
C GLU A 60 13.20 5.60 -0.37
N TYR A 61 13.51 5.98 -1.58
CA TYR A 61 13.58 5.06 -2.71
C TYR A 61 15.02 5.02 -3.21
N ALA A 62 15.61 3.84 -3.18
CA ALA A 62 16.99 3.67 -3.58
C ALA A 62 17.13 2.50 -4.54
N ILE A 63 17.98 2.66 -5.52
CA ILE A 63 18.32 1.59 -6.46
C ILE A 63 19.73 1.10 -6.10
N THR A 64 19.83 -0.18 -5.78
CA THR A 64 21.11 -0.80 -5.46
C THR A 64 21.60 -1.59 -6.67
N ARG A 65 22.89 -1.89 -6.69
CA ARG A 65 23.52 -2.56 -7.81
C ARG A 65 23.98 -3.93 -7.47
#